data_3253c375f19e8d9e761c0847d1a89ac2
#
_entry.id   3253c375f19e8d9e761c0847d1a89ac2
#
_cell.length_a   1.000
_cell.length_b   1.000
_cell.length_c   1.000
_cell.angle_alpha   90.00
_cell.angle_beta   90.00
_cell.angle_gamma   90.00
#
_symmetry.space_group_name_H-M   'P 1'
#
loop_
_entity.id
_entity.type
_entity.pdbx_description
1 polymer ?
#
loop_
_entity_poly.entity_id
_entity_poly.type
_entity_poly.pdbx_seq_one_letter_code
_entity_poly.pdbx_strand_id
1 'polypeptide(L)'
;MKINLKLMENNISRSDIISVKKFLNKKKIILTQSKQVEKFEKNWSSWLGVKYSTFVNSGSSANFISISILKTLNKNKNKNEIIVPTLTWVSDINSVIMNGFKPIFVDINFSNLSMKIDEILKKINKKTLAVFLTHAQGFNGLNDRLLKILKNKKVHLIEDVCESHGATYKSKKLGNYGLISNFSFYYAHHLSTIEGGMICTNDKKIYEMSRMMRSHGMLRESKNPKYESEITKRYPKLSPKFIFLYPTLNFRNNEIGATIGLNQIKRLDSNNKKRILNFKNFLKNLDGNKYFVDFDLKGSCNYAFPIILKTKNINKRNYFEKKLKSKNIEFRRGNAGGGNQLRQPYLKSILKIKNFNKFKNVEHVHSFGYYLGNFPDLKKEKIIKLTKFLNSLDIR
;
A
#
# COMPACT_ATOMS: atom_id res chain seq x y z
N MET A 1 -10.93 20.04 28.31
CA MET A 1 -10.13 18.81 28.52
C MET A 1 -9.55 18.34 27.18
N LYS A 2 -8.24 18.01 27.12
CA LYS A 2 -7.56 17.49 25.94
C LYS A 2 -7.95 16.05 25.66
N ILE A 3 -7.98 15.62 24.39
CA ILE A 3 -8.26 14.22 23.98
C ILE A 3 -6.95 13.46 23.79
N ASN A 4 -5.91 14.12 23.25
CA ASN A 4 -4.57 13.58 23.06
C ASN A 4 -4.60 12.31 22.20
N LEU A 5 -5.02 12.41 20.95
CA LEU A 5 -5.01 11.30 20.00
C LEU A 5 -3.82 11.47 19.06
N LYS A 6 -2.84 10.57 19.12
CA LYS A 6 -1.76 10.48 18.15
C LYS A 6 -2.28 9.90 16.84
N LEU A 7 -1.65 10.25 15.73
CA LEU A 7 -1.96 9.67 14.43
C LEU A 7 -1.64 8.17 14.41
N MET A 8 -0.60 7.77 15.15
CA MET A 8 -0.17 6.39 15.30
C MET A 8 0.57 6.18 16.62
N GLU A 9 0.56 4.98 17.11
CA GLU A 9 1.38 4.53 18.23
C GLU A 9 2.54 3.67 17.73
N ASN A 10 3.63 3.67 18.48
CA ASN A 10 4.78 2.80 18.17
C ASN A 10 4.35 1.34 18.28
N ASN A 11 4.36 0.64 17.15
CA ASN A 11 4.01 -0.78 17.10
C ASN A 11 5.21 -1.72 17.32
N ILE A 12 6.42 -1.17 17.50
CA ILE A 12 7.61 -1.94 17.90
C ILE A 12 7.53 -2.20 19.40
N SER A 13 7.18 -3.40 19.76
CA SER A 13 6.98 -3.82 21.16
C SER A 13 8.29 -4.26 21.84
N ARG A 14 8.26 -4.37 23.18
CA ARG A 14 9.38 -4.93 23.94
C ARG A 14 9.74 -6.33 23.46
N SER A 15 8.76 -7.15 23.05
CA SER A 15 9.03 -8.51 22.52
C SER A 15 9.76 -8.47 21.18
N ASP A 16 9.53 -7.46 20.34
CA ASP A 16 10.28 -7.28 19.09
C ASP A 16 11.75 -6.96 19.39
N ILE A 17 12.01 -6.05 20.34
CA ILE A 17 13.37 -5.69 20.77
C ILE A 17 14.09 -6.90 21.39
N ILE A 18 13.41 -7.70 22.23
CA ILE A 18 14.00 -8.93 22.80
C ILE A 18 14.36 -9.91 21.67
N SER A 19 13.51 -10.06 20.65
CA SER A 19 13.77 -10.93 19.50
C SER A 19 15.01 -10.48 18.72
N VAL A 20 15.19 -9.17 18.53
CA VAL A 20 16.40 -8.60 17.89
C VAL A 20 17.63 -8.83 18.76
N LYS A 21 17.57 -8.55 20.06
CA LYS A 21 18.69 -8.82 20.99
C LYS A 21 19.10 -10.29 20.95
N LYS A 22 18.14 -11.23 21.01
CA LYS A 22 18.40 -12.66 20.89
C LYS A 22 19.05 -13.04 19.56
N PHE A 23 18.63 -12.39 18.47
CA PHE A 23 19.27 -12.60 17.16
C PHE A 23 20.70 -12.10 17.13
N LEU A 24 20.97 -10.90 17.66
CA LEU A 24 22.30 -10.27 17.66
C LEU A 24 23.31 -11.01 18.56
N ASN A 25 22.87 -11.72 19.61
CA ASN A 25 23.73 -12.48 20.51
C ASN A 25 24.21 -13.82 19.91
N LYS A 26 23.88 -14.16 18.66
CA LYS A 26 24.39 -15.38 18.02
C LYS A 26 25.88 -15.22 17.63
N LYS A 27 26.68 -16.28 17.77
CA LYS A 27 28.13 -16.24 17.48
C LYS A 27 28.51 -15.87 16.05
N LYS A 28 27.70 -16.28 15.05
CA LYS A 28 27.95 -16.01 13.64
C LYS A 28 26.66 -15.46 13.01
N ILE A 29 26.62 -14.17 12.70
CA ILE A 29 25.47 -13.49 12.08
C ILE A 29 25.87 -12.76 10.81
N ILE A 30 24.98 -12.79 9.85
CA ILE A 30 25.00 -11.93 8.68
C ILE A 30 23.85 -10.93 8.89
N LEU A 31 24.12 -9.63 8.87
CA LEU A 31 23.11 -8.59 9.12
C LEU A 31 22.42 -8.09 7.86
N THR A 32 23.05 -8.26 6.72
CA THR A 32 22.41 -7.98 5.42
C THR A 32 21.34 -9.03 5.11
N GLN A 33 21.01 -9.28 3.87
CA GLN A 33 19.97 -10.23 3.47
C GLN A 33 20.44 -11.70 3.62
N SER A 34 19.78 -12.48 4.49
CA SER A 34 20.11 -13.88 4.75
C SER A 34 18.88 -14.67 5.26
N LYS A 35 19.09 -15.57 6.22
CA LYS A 35 18.12 -16.57 6.72
C LYS A 35 16.86 -15.98 7.37
N GLN A 36 16.95 -14.84 8.09
CA GLN A 36 15.75 -14.22 8.69
C GLN A 36 14.88 -13.60 7.61
N VAL A 37 15.49 -12.97 6.60
CA VAL A 37 14.77 -12.45 5.42
C VAL A 37 14.04 -13.60 4.73
N GLU A 38 14.70 -14.71 4.40
CA GLU A 38 14.05 -15.87 3.77
C GLU A 38 12.90 -16.44 4.63
N LYS A 39 13.09 -16.51 5.94
CA LYS A 39 12.05 -16.97 6.88
C LYS A 39 10.87 -16.02 6.92
N PHE A 40 11.11 -14.70 6.92
CA PHE A 40 10.05 -13.71 6.90
C PHE A 40 9.26 -13.75 5.59
N GLU A 41 9.94 -13.86 4.44
CA GLU A 41 9.31 -14.03 3.12
C GLU A 41 8.38 -15.26 3.10
N LYS A 42 8.83 -16.42 3.61
CA LYS A 42 8.02 -17.64 3.71
C LYS A 42 6.81 -17.48 4.64
N ASN A 43 7.02 -16.89 5.83
CA ASN A 43 5.93 -16.69 6.79
C ASN A 43 4.90 -15.68 6.27
N TRP A 44 5.36 -14.64 5.57
CA TRP A 44 4.46 -13.69 4.93
C TRP A 44 3.65 -14.34 3.80
N SER A 45 4.30 -15.13 2.95
CA SER A 45 3.62 -15.91 1.91
C SER A 45 2.52 -16.82 2.49
N SER A 46 2.83 -17.56 3.55
CA SER A 46 1.86 -18.41 4.26
C SER A 46 0.72 -17.60 4.86
N TRP A 47 1.02 -16.48 5.53
CA TRP A 47 0.01 -15.63 6.14
C TRP A 47 -0.92 -15.00 5.10
N LEU A 48 -0.36 -14.55 3.98
CA LEU A 48 -1.11 -13.91 2.89
C LEU A 48 -1.90 -14.95 2.07
N GLY A 49 -1.36 -16.14 1.87
CA GLY A 49 -1.93 -17.19 1.01
C GLY A 49 -1.44 -17.14 -0.43
N VAL A 50 -0.18 -16.70 -0.65
CA VAL A 50 0.49 -16.68 -1.96
C VAL A 50 1.69 -17.62 -1.99
N LYS A 51 2.18 -17.96 -3.18
CA LYS A 51 3.33 -18.88 -3.31
C LYS A 51 4.66 -18.22 -2.98
N TYR A 52 4.85 -16.94 -3.34
CA TYR A 52 6.15 -16.27 -3.30
C TYR A 52 6.04 -14.86 -2.77
N SER A 53 7.02 -14.48 -1.97
CA SER A 53 7.22 -13.12 -1.47
C SER A 53 8.69 -12.74 -1.53
N THR A 54 8.97 -11.47 -1.81
CA THR A 54 10.33 -10.90 -1.87
C THR A 54 10.38 -9.65 -1.00
N PHE A 55 11.17 -9.69 0.08
CA PHE A 55 11.31 -8.61 1.05
C PHE A 55 12.24 -7.54 0.53
N VAL A 56 11.79 -6.29 0.48
CA VAL A 56 12.51 -5.10 -0.02
C VAL A 56 12.53 -4.01 1.04
N ASN A 57 13.32 -2.95 0.80
CA ASN A 57 13.54 -1.88 1.79
C ASN A 57 12.38 -0.89 1.98
N SER A 58 11.37 -0.89 1.12
CA SER A 58 10.15 -0.07 1.29
C SER A 58 9.00 -0.54 0.39
N GLY A 59 7.75 -0.14 0.71
CA GLY A 59 6.62 -0.30 -0.19
C GLY A 59 6.81 0.42 -1.52
N SER A 60 7.45 1.59 -1.51
CA SER A 60 7.78 2.33 -2.74
C SER A 60 8.71 1.55 -3.65
N SER A 61 9.71 0.86 -3.10
CA SER A 61 10.58 -0.03 -3.86
C SER A 61 9.84 -1.25 -4.41
N ALA A 62 8.89 -1.80 -3.63
CA ALA A 62 8.02 -2.87 -4.11
C ALA A 62 7.20 -2.42 -5.32
N ASN A 63 6.60 -1.24 -5.27
CA ASN A 63 5.84 -0.63 -6.36
C ASN A 63 6.72 -0.43 -7.60
N PHE A 64 7.91 0.16 -7.42
CA PHE A 64 8.84 0.41 -8.52
C PHE A 64 9.30 -0.88 -9.21
N ILE A 65 9.73 -1.89 -8.45
CA ILE A 65 10.17 -3.18 -8.98
C ILE A 65 9.03 -3.89 -9.70
N SER A 66 7.81 -3.85 -9.17
CA SER A 66 6.63 -4.48 -9.80
C SER A 66 6.35 -3.91 -11.19
N ILE A 67 6.44 -2.59 -11.35
CA ILE A 67 6.26 -1.95 -12.66
C ILE A 67 7.47 -2.21 -13.56
N SER A 68 8.71 -2.26 -13.03
CA SER A 68 9.90 -2.65 -13.77
C SER A 68 9.82 -4.08 -14.33
N ILE A 69 9.25 -5.01 -13.54
CA ILE A 69 8.96 -6.38 -14.01
C ILE A 69 7.95 -6.36 -15.15
N LEU A 70 6.84 -5.60 -15.02
CA LEU A 70 5.86 -5.46 -16.10
C LEU A 70 6.50 -4.90 -17.37
N LYS A 71 7.36 -3.88 -17.25
CA LYS A 71 8.09 -3.31 -18.38
C LYS A 71 8.95 -4.36 -19.09
N THR A 72 9.68 -5.15 -18.31
CA THR A 72 10.56 -6.22 -18.85
C THR A 72 9.77 -7.34 -19.52
N LEU A 73 8.59 -7.70 -18.98
CA LEU A 73 7.73 -8.74 -19.53
C LEU A 73 6.90 -8.24 -20.73
N ASN A 74 6.70 -6.95 -20.87
CA ASN A 74 5.88 -6.36 -21.91
C ASN A 74 6.60 -6.39 -23.28
N LYS A 75 6.24 -7.34 -24.11
CA LYS A 75 6.74 -7.46 -25.49
C LYS A 75 6.03 -6.51 -26.47
N ASN A 76 4.84 -6.02 -26.13
CA ASN A 76 4.06 -5.13 -26.98
C ASN A 76 4.25 -3.68 -26.59
N LYS A 77 5.16 -2.98 -27.26
CA LYS A 77 5.48 -1.56 -27.02
C LYS A 77 4.26 -0.63 -27.15
N ASN A 78 3.21 -1.03 -27.86
CA ASN A 78 1.97 -0.26 -27.97
C ASN A 78 1.15 -0.28 -26.66
N LYS A 79 1.37 -1.28 -25.78
CA LYS A 79 0.77 -1.31 -24.44
C LYS A 79 1.63 -0.49 -23.47
N ASN A 80 1.42 0.80 -23.44
CA ASN A 80 2.22 1.77 -22.69
C ASN A 80 1.42 2.59 -21.66
N GLU A 81 0.15 2.22 -21.41
CA GLU A 81 -0.71 2.89 -20.45
C GLU A 81 -0.97 2.01 -19.22
N ILE A 82 -0.90 2.61 -18.03
CA ILE A 82 -1.30 1.99 -16.76
C ILE A 82 -2.36 2.88 -16.11
N ILE A 83 -3.51 2.29 -15.78
CA ILE A 83 -4.60 2.99 -15.09
C ILE A 83 -4.25 3.07 -13.60
N VAL A 84 -4.30 4.28 -13.03
CA VAL A 84 -3.91 4.59 -11.65
C VAL A 84 -4.97 5.45 -10.95
N PRO A 85 -5.09 5.38 -9.61
CA PRO A 85 -6.00 6.24 -8.86
C PRO A 85 -5.50 7.68 -8.78
N THR A 86 -6.41 8.60 -8.58
CA THR A 86 -6.12 9.99 -8.25
C THR A 86 -5.81 10.19 -6.76
N LEU A 87 -6.27 9.26 -5.91
CA LEU A 87 -6.01 9.21 -4.46
C LEU A 87 -5.14 7.98 -4.16
N THR A 88 -3.87 8.20 -3.86
CA THR A 88 -2.91 7.14 -3.54
C THR A 88 -1.65 7.74 -2.94
N TRP A 89 -0.75 6.89 -2.47
CA TRP A 89 0.62 7.30 -2.19
C TRP A 89 1.38 7.59 -3.49
N VAL A 90 2.27 8.57 -3.44
CA VAL A 90 3.03 9.07 -4.62
C VAL A 90 3.78 7.96 -5.38
N SER A 91 4.22 6.91 -4.71
CA SER A 91 5.02 5.83 -5.33
C SER A 91 4.27 5.03 -6.38
N ASP A 92 2.94 4.93 -6.31
CA ASP A 92 2.15 4.20 -7.32
C ASP A 92 2.29 4.88 -8.67
N ILE A 93 2.14 6.21 -8.67
CA ILE A 93 2.21 7.01 -9.90
C ILE A 93 3.66 7.17 -10.36
N ASN A 94 4.59 7.46 -9.42
CA ASN A 94 6.00 7.60 -9.76
C ASN A 94 6.58 6.33 -10.35
N SER A 95 6.22 5.15 -9.84
CA SER A 95 6.66 3.87 -10.38
C SER A 95 6.27 3.70 -11.84
N VAL A 96 5.08 4.15 -12.20
CA VAL A 96 4.55 4.12 -13.57
C VAL A 96 5.37 5.07 -14.47
N ILE A 97 5.54 6.33 -14.04
CA ILE A 97 6.24 7.36 -14.82
C ILE A 97 7.73 7.02 -14.99
N MET A 98 8.42 6.67 -13.90
CA MET A 98 9.84 6.35 -13.91
C MET A 98 10.18 5.11 -14.76
N ASN A 99 9.23 4.21 -14.94
CA ASN A 99 9.36 3.09 -15.86
C ASN A 99 8.97 3.42 -17.31
N GLY A 100 8.62 4.68 -17.62
CA GLY A 100 8.30 5.14 -18.96
C GLY A 100 6.88 4.81 -19.44
N PHE A 101 6.00 4.42 -18.52
CA PHE A 101 4.57 4.25 -18.83
C PHE A 101 3.80 5.56 -18.64
N LYS A 102 2.68 5.66 -19.36
CA LYS A 102 1.74 6.78 -19.24
C LYS A 102 0.67 6.45 -18.19
N PRO A 103 0.59 7.20 -17.08
CA PRO A 103 -0.48 7.02 -16.11
C PRO A 103 -1.82 7.55 -16.66
N ILE A 104 -2.88 6.76 -16.52
CA ILE A 104 -4.27 7.11 -16.87
C ILE A 104 -5.07 7.19 -15.58
N PHE A 105 -5.45 8.40 -15.19
CA PHE A 105 -6.08 8.66 -13.90
C PHE A 105 -7.56 8.37 -13.87
N VAL A 106 -8.05 7.85 -12.74
CA VAL A 106 -9.45 7.54 -12.44
C VAL A 106 -9.84 8.15 -11.10
N ASP A 107 -11.06 8.70 -11.01
CA ASP A 107 -11.63 9.20 -9.76
C ASP A 107 -11.95 8.07 -8.79
N ILE A 108 -12.26 8.41 -7.56
CA ILE A 108 -12.52 7.47 -6.45
C ILE A 108 -13.99 7.42 -6.06
N ASN A 109 -14.40 6.35 -5.36
CA ASN A 109 -15.66 6.29 -4.63
C ASN A 109 -15.44 6.77 -3.17
N PHE A 110 -16.45 7.44 -2.61
CA PHE A 110 -16.40 7.80 -1.18
C PHE A 110 -16.51 6.56 -0.27
N SER A 111 -17.30 5.56 -0.68
CA SER A 111 -17.59 4.39 0.15
C SER A 111 -16.37 3.54 0.48
N ASN A 112 -15.34 3.53 -0.38
CA ASN A 112 -14.13 2.73 -0.16
C ASN A 112 -12.82 3.45 -0.51
N LEU A 113 -12.88 4.73 -0.86
CA LEU A 113 -11.73 5.56 -1.26
C LEU A 113 -10.89 4.97 -2.40
N SER A 114 -11.36 3.92 -3.05
CA SER A 114 -10.70 3.26 -4.16
C SER A 114 -11.27 3.71 -5.50
N MET A 115 -10.62 3.32 -6.58
CA MET A 115 -10.93 3.73 -7.96
C MET A 115 -12.38 3.40 -8.35
N LYS A 116 -13.05 4.32 -9.04
CA LYS A 116 -14.36 4.05 -9.65
C LYS A 116 -14.24 3.01 -10.76
N ILE A 117 -14.81 1.84 -10.53
CA ILE A 117 -14.70 0.72 -11.47
C ILE A 117 -15.28 1.07 -12.84
N ASP A 118 -16.41 1.75 -12.91
CA ASP A 118 -16.99 2.17 -14.18
C ASP A 118 -16.07 3.09 -14.99
N GLU A 119 -15.31 3.96 -14.31
CA GLU A 119 -14.30 4.78 -14.99
C GLU A 119 -13.08 3.97 -15.44
N ILE A 120 -12.65 2.98 -14.66
CA ILE A 120 -11.60 2.04 -15.08
C ILE A 120 -12.04 1.38 -16.39
N LEU A 121 -13.26 0.81 -16.42
CA LEU A 121 -13.77 0.07 -17.56
C LEU A 121 -13.87 0.92 -18.82
N LYS A 122 -14.30 2.18 -18.69
CA LYS A 122 -14.36 3.15 -19.79
C LYS A 122 -12.98 3.53 -20.34
N LYS A 123 -11.93 3.44 -19.53
CA LYS A 123 -10.58 3.83 -19.90
C LYS A 123 -9.71 2.69 -20.42
N ILE A 124 -10.12 1.44 -20.22
CA ILE A 124 -9.43 0.28 -20.79
C ILE A 124 -9.52 0.31 -22.31
N ASN A 125 -8.37 0.35 -22.97
CA ASN A 125 -8.23 0.38 -24.42
C ASN A 125 -7.07 -0.52 -24.88
N LYS A 126 -6.75 -0.55 -26.20
CA LYS A 126 -5.68 -1.39 -26.78
C LYS A 126 -4.28 -1.06 -26.23
N LYS A 127 -4.06 0.14 -25.68
CA LYS A 127 -2.79 0.60 -25.10
C LYS A 127 -2.66 0.25 -23.61
N THR A 128 -3.73 -0.19 -22.96
CA THR A 128 -3.74 -0.49 -21.53
C THR A 128 -2.99 -1.78 -21.25
N LEU A 129 -1.90 -1.70 -20.46
CA LEU A 129 -1.13 -2.85 -19.99
C LEU A 129 -1.67 -3.38 -18.67
N ALA A 130 -1.94 -2.48 -17.73
CA ALA A 130 -2.33 -2.85 -16.37
C ALA A 130 -3.27 -1.82 -15.72
N VAL A 131 -3.94 -2.28 -14.67
CA VAL A 131 -4.56 -1.44 -13.64
C VAL A 131 -3.72 -1.58 -12.38
N PHE A 132 -3.25 -0.47 -11.82
CA PHE A 132 -2.57 -0.41 -10.55
C PHE A 132 -3.59 0.07 -9.51
N LEU A 133 -4.18 -0.87 -8.80
CA LEU A 133 -5.26 -0.65 -7.86
C LEU A 133 -4.73 -0.47 -6.45
N THR A 134 -4.98 0.69 -5.85
CA THR A 134 -4.67 0.95 -4.45
C THR A 134 -5.87 0.63 -3.57
N HIS A 135 -5.66 -0.23 -2.58
CA HIS A 135 -6.60 -0.49 -1.49
C HIS A 135 -6.40 0.55 -0.39
N ALA A 136 -6.96 1.75 -0.60
CA ALA A 136 -6.70 2.89 0.26
C ALA A 136 -7.34 2.71 1.65
N GLN A 137 -6.66 3.15 2.69
CA GLN A 137 -7.16 3.27 4.07
C GLN A 137 -7.72 1.97 4.68
N GLY A 138 -7.35 0.80 4.16
CA GLY A 138 -7.85 -0.49 4.62
C GLY A 138 -9.13 -0.98 3.96
N PHE A 139 -9.64 -0.29 2.95
CA PHE A 139 -10.82 -0.71 2.22
C PHE A 139 -10.50 -1.65 1.06
N ASN A 140 -11.50 -2.46 0.68
CA ASN A 140 -11.44 -3.29 -0.51
C ASN A 140 -11.81 -2.48 -1.76
N GLY A 141 -10.95 -2.46 -2.77
CA GLY A 141 -11.21 -1.84 -4.08
C GLY A 141 -11.66 -2.80 -5.19
N LEU A 142 -11.76 -4.11 -4.90
CA LEU A 142 -12.11 -5.15 -5.88
C LEU A 142 -13.62 -5.38 -5.96
N ASN A 143 -14.07 -5.79 -7.15
CA ASN A 143 -15.34 -6.49 -7.33
C ASN A 143 -15.24 -7.49 -8.51
N ASP A 144 -16.25 -8.37 -8.65
CA ASP A 144 -16.28 -9.41 -9.69
C ASP A 144 -16.26 -8.85 -11.11
N ARG A 145 -16.95 -7.73 -11.32
CA ARG A 145 -17.01 -7.09 -12.64
C ARG A 145 -15.63 -6.63 -13.11
N LEU A 146 -14.86 -6.00 -12.22
CA LEU A 146 -13.47 -5.59 -12.52
C LEU A 146 -12.63 -6.82 -12.87
N LEU A 147 -12.60 -7.82 -11.99
CA LEU A 147 -11.78 -9.03 -12.18
C LEU A 147 -12.12 -9.76 -13.47
N LYS A 148 -13.42 -9.93 -13.78
CA LYS A 148 -13.89 -10.56 -15.02
C LYS A 148 -13.41 -9.79 -16.26
N ILE A 149 -13.54 -8.47 -16.26
CA ILE A 149 -13.17 -7.65 -17.42
C ILE A 149 -11.65 -7.59 -17.60
N LEU A 150 -10.87 -7.46 -16.55
CA LEU A 150 -9.41 -7.47 -16.63
C LEU A 150 -8.92 -8.81 -17.24
N LYS A 151 -9.50 -9.93 -16.79
CA LYS A 151 -9.21 -11.27 -17.36
C LYS A 151 -9.55 -11.33 -18.85
N ASN A 152 -10.76 -10.93 -19.24
CA ASN A 152 -11.23 -10.98 -20.62
C ASN A 152 -10.41 -10.07 -21.55
N LYS A 153 -10.02 -8.90 -21.09
CA LYS A 153 -9.23 -7.93 -21.85
C LYS A 153 -7.73 -8.18 -21.79
N LYS A 154 -7.27 -9.21 -21.04
CA LYS A 154 -5.85 -9.52 -20.82
C LYS A 154 -5.08 -8.29 -20.31
N VAL A 155 -5.67 -7.56 -19.36
CA VAL A 155 -5.08 -6.43 -18.65
C VAL A 155 -4.64 -6.91 -17.29
N HIS A 156 -3.39 -6.65 -16.93
CA HIS A 156 -2.85 -7.09 -15.65
C HIS A 156 -3.42 -6.26 -14.49
N LEU A 157 -3.61 -6.90 -13.34
CA LEU A 157 -3.90 -6.23 -12.07
C LEU A 157 -2.65 -6.22 -11.21
N ILE A 158 -2.26 -5.05 -10.74
CA ILE A 158 -1.29 -4.86 -9.66
C ILE A 158 -2.04 -4.30 -8.47
N GLU A 159 -1.87 -4.93 -7.30
CA GLU A 159 -2.51 -4.49 -6.06
C GLU A 159 -1.51 -3.76 -5.16
N ASP A 160 -1.77 -2.49 -4.83
CA ASP A 160 -1.12 -1.86 -3.68
C ASP A 160 -1.97 -2.11 -2.43
N VAL A 161 -1.42 -2.88 -1.49
CA VAL A 161 -2.06 -3.29 -0.23
C VAL A 161 -1.34 -2.69 0.97
N CYS A 162 -0.50 -1.66 0.77
CA CYS A 162 0.31 -1.05 1.82
C CYS A 162 -0.52 -0.55 3.01
N GLU A 163 -1.72 -0.03 2.76
CA GLU A 163 -2.63 0.49 3.80
C GLU A 163 -3.67 -0.54 4.27
N SER A 164 -3.64 -1.81 3.79
CA SER A 164 -4.75 -2.75 3.89
C SER A 164 -4.35 -4.17 4.27
N HIS A 165 -3.32 -4.34 5.11
CA HIS A 165 -2.88 -5.66 5.56
C HIS A 165 -4.00 -6.41 6.28
N GLY A 166 -4.43 -7.55 5.73
CA GLY A 166 -5.47 -8.39 6.28
C GLY A 166 -6.90 -8.00 5.87
N ALA A 167 -7.07 -6.94 5.08
CA ALA A 167 -8.34 -6.72 4.40
C ALA A 167 -8.61 -7.86 3.40
N THR A 168 -9.90 -8.15 3.14
CA THR A 168 -10.32 -9.33 2.39
C THR A 168 -11.32 -9.01 1.29
N TYR A 169 -11.33 -9.85 0.27
CA TYR A 169 -12.40 -9.96 -0.70
C TYR A 169 -12.76 -11.45 -0.85
N LYS A 170 -14.06 -11.80 -0.80
CA LYS A 170 -14.52 -13.21 -0.85
C LYS A 170 -13.69 -14.15 0.03
N SER A 171 -13.49 -13.79 1.27
CA SER A 171 -12.73 -14.54 2.30
C SER A 171 -11.23 -14.73 2.05
N LYS A 172 -10.68 -14.23 0.93
CA LYS A 172 -9.23 -14.21 0.68
C LYS A 172 -8.66 -12.83 1.00
N LYS A 173 -7.46 -12.79 1.57
CA LYS A 173 -6.76 -11.51 1.83
C LYS A 173 -6.48 -10.79 0.51
N LEU A 174 -6.62 -9.46 0.51
CA LEU A 174 -6.19 -8.61 -0.61
C LEU A 174 -4.70 -8.83 -0.88
N GLY A 175 -4.31 -8.77 -2.14
CA GLY A 175 -2.98 -9.16 -2.60
C GLY A 175 -2.92 -10.58 -3.20
N ASN A 176 -4.07 -11.29 -3.21
CA ASN A 176 -4.19 -12.62 -3.83
C ASN A 176 -4.84 -12.61 -5.23
N TYR A 177 -5.25 -11.46 -5.72
CA TYR A 177 -6.07 -11.35 -6.94
C TYR A 177 -5.29 -10.82 -8.13
N GLY A 178 -4.30 -9.97 -7.88
CA GLY A 178 -3.44 -9.40 -8.91
C GLY A 178 -2.32 -10.35 -9.36
N LEU A 179 -1.71 -9.99 -10.48
CA LEU A 179 -0.48 -10.63 -10.96
C LEU A 179 0.67 -10.43 -9.96
N ILE A 180 0.76 -9.23 -9.39
CA ILE A 180 1.70 -8.83 -8.36
C ILE A 180 0.94 -8.01 -7.31
N SER A 181 1.30 -8.17 -6.05
CA SER A 181 0.82 -7.31 -4.97
C SER A 181 1.97 -6.78 -4.12
N ASN A 182 1.80 -5.55 -3.63
CA ASN A 182 2.82 -4.80 -2.91
C ASN A 182 2.33 -4.42 -1.51
N PHE A 183 3.25 -4.52 -0.54
CA PHE A 183 3.00 -4.19 0.86
C PHE A 183 4.10 -3.27 1.38
N SER A 184 3.77 -2.42 2.33
CA SER A 184 4.72 -1.59 3.06
C SER A 184 4.74 -1.97 4.53
N PHE A 185 5.93 -2.02 5.09
CA PHE A 185 6.16 -2.26 6.53
C PHE A 185 6.76 -1.03 7.21
N TYR A 186 6.44 0.15 6.68
CA TYR A 186 6.74 1.42 7.32
C TYR A 186 6.09 1.50 8.70
N TYR A 187 6.65 2.28 9.58
CA TYR A 187 6.22 2.48 10.97
C TYR A 187 4.70 2.68 11.16
N ALA A 188 4.01 3.31 10.20
CA ALA A 188 2.58 3.63 10.29
C ALA A 188 1.63 2.45 10.00
N HIS A 189 2.10 1.39 9.36
CA HIS A 189 1.24 0.32 8.87
C HIS A 189 0.86 -0.70 9.95
N HIS A 190 0.04 -1.69 9.58
CA HIS A 190 -0.46 -2.73 10.49
C HIS A 190 0.67 -3.61 11.07
N LEU A 191 1.71 -3.84 10.29
CA LEU A 191 2.97 -4.47 10.66
C LEU A 191 4.12 -3.55 10.23
N SER A 192 5.14 -3.39 11.08
CA SER A 192 6.30 -2.58 10.78
C SER A 192 7.59 -3.38 10.94
N THR A 193 8.51 -3.19 10.00
CA THR A 193 9.91 -3.63 10.10
C THR A 193 10.86 -2.44 10.23
N ILE A 194 10.36 -1.33 10.81
CA ILE A 194 10.93 0.03 10.81
C ILE A 194 10.74 0.63 9.42
N GLU A 195 11.49 0.19 8.45
CA GLU A 195 11.34 0.38 7.03
C GLU A 195 11.30 -1.00 6.34
N GLY A 196 10.45 -1.14 5.33
CA GLY A 196 10.34 -2.39 4.58
C GLY A 196 9.18 -2.41 3.60
N GLY A 197 9.22 -3.39 2.71
CA GLY A 197 8.14 -3.70 1.78
C GLY A 197 8.19 -5.15 1.33
N MET A 198 7.13 -5.62 0.71
CA MET A 198 7.06 -6.98 0.18
C MET A 198 6.42 -6.97 -1.19
N ILE A 199 7.03 -7.70 -2.13
CA ILE A 199 6.45 -8.02 -3.45
C ILE A 199 5.93 -9.44 -3.36
N CYS A 200 4.67 -9.67 -3.69
CA CYS A 200 4.04 -10.97 -3.61
C CYS A 200 3.46 -11.39 -4.97
N THR A 201 3.56 -12.68 -5.28
CA THR A 201 3.04 -13.23 -6.53
C THR A 201 2.84 -14.75 -6.44
N ASN A 202 2.02 -15.29 -7.33
CA ASN A 202 1.91 -16.75 -7.55
C ASN A 202 2.72 -17.23 -8.76
N ASP A 203 3.34 -16.32 -9.51
CA ASP A 203 4.14 -16.61 -10.70
C ASP A 203 5.62 -16.78 -10.35
N LYS A 204 6.19 -17.96 -10.64
CA LYS A 204 7.59 -18.28 -10.35
C LYS A 204 8.58 -17.37 -11.10
N LYS A 205 8.27 -17.03 -12.36
CA LYS A 205 9.14 -16.16 -13.17
C LYS A 205 9.21 -14.74 -12.61
N ILE A 206 8.06 -14.20 -12.20
CA ILE A 206 7.98 -12.89 -11.53
C ILE A 206 8.73 -12.91 -10.20
N TYR A 207 8.61 -13.97 -9.43
CA TYR A 207 9.38 -14.15 -8.19
C TYR A 207 10.89 -14.11 -8.44
N GLU A 208 11.41 -14.89 -9.39
CA GLU A 208 12.83 -14.88 -9.73
C GLU A 208 13.30 -13.48 -10.19
N MET A 209 12.51 -12.82 -11.04
CA MET A 209 12.79 -11.44 -11.46
C MET A 209 12.80 -10.47 -10.28
N SER A 210 11.85 -10.57 -9.36
CA SER A 210 11.78 -9.69 -8.19
C SER A 210 12.99 -9.83 -7.28
N ARG A 211 13.50 -11.06 -7.08
CA ARG A 211 14.71 -11.34 -6.33
C ARG A 211 15.96 -10.71 -6.97
N MET A 212 16.12 -10.91 -8.28
CA MET A 212 17.23 -10.33 -9.04
C MET A 212 17.13 -8.79 -9.05
N MET A 213 15.96 -8.23 -9.36
CA MET A 213 15.76 -6.78 -9.41
C MET A 213 15.90 -6.10 -8.04
N ARG A 214 15.59 -6.79 -6.94
CA ARG A 214 15.89 -6.30 -5.58
C ARG A 214 17.39 -6.04 -5.38
N SER A 215 18.24 -6.76 -6.08
CA SER A 215 19.69 -6.80 -5.88
C SER A 215 20.44 -6.47 -7.17
N HIS A 216 20.33 -5.26 -7.68
CA HIS A 216 21.04 -4.77 -8.88
C HIS A 216 20.77 -5.56 -10.17
N GLY A 217 19.77 -6.41 -10.24
CA GLY A 217 19.53 -7.28 -11.40
C GLY A 217 20.48 -8.47 -11.49
N MET A 218 21.16 -8.85 -10.41
CA MET A 218 22.19 -9.91 -10.39
C MET A 218 21.58 -11.30 -10.61
N LEU A 219 22.12 -12.05 -11.55
CA LEU A 219 21.75 -13.43 -11.87
C LEU A 219 21.87 -14.36 -10.65
N ARG A 220 22.93 -14.23 -9.85
CA ARG A 220 23.19 -15.05 -8.64
C ARG A 220 22.12 -14.97 -7.54
N GLU A 221 21.19 -14.02 -7.64
CA GLU A 221 20.04 -13.91 -6.73
C GLU A 221 18.87 -14.81 -7.14
N SER A 222 18.94 -15.46 -8.30
CA SER A 222 17.99 -16.47 -8.72
C SER A 222 18.02 -17.68 -7.79
N LYS A 223 16.87 -18.32 -7.61
CA LYS A 223 16.75 -19.64 -6.93
C LYS A 223 16.58 -20.79 -7.95
N ASN A 224 16.87 -20.51 -9.22
CA ASN A 224 16.76 -21.48 -10.31
C ASN A 224 18.15 -21.81 -10.89
N PRO A 225 18.82 -22.87 -10.39
CA PRO A 225 20.18 -23.24 -10.86
C PRO A 225 20.25 -23.55 -12.36
N LYS A 226 19.19 -24.11 -12.94
CA LYS A 226 19.15 -24.39 -14.39
C LYS A 226 19.17 -23.09 -15.21
N TYR A 227 18.36 -22.11 -14.80
CA TYR A 227 18.37 -20.80 -15.45
C TYR A 227 19.71 -20.07 -15.27
N GLU A 228 20.30 -20.13 -14.08
CA GLU A 228 21.60 -19.55 -13.79
C GLU A 228 22.71 -20.17 -14.70
N SER A 229 22.73 -21.49 -14.82
CA SER A 229 23.66 -22.22 -15.71
C SER A 229 23.45 -21.85 -17.17
N GLU A 230 22.21 -21.81 -17.64
CA GLU A 230 21.87 -21.44 -19.02
C GLU A 230 22.37 -20.02 -19.36
N ILE A 231 22.11 -19.05 -18.50
CA ILE A 231 22.55 -17.66 -18.72
C ILE A 231 24.07 -17.54 -18.66
N THR A 232 24.71 -18.21 -17.70
CA THR A 232 26.19 -18.20 -17.59
C THR A 232 26.84 -18.71 -18.87
N LYS A 233 26.31 -19.78 -19.48
CA LYS A 233 26.83 -20.29 -20.76
C LYS A 233 26.64 -19.30 -21.93
N ARG A 234 25.61 -18.43 -21.90
CA ARG A 234 25.41 -17.37 -22.90
C ARG A 234 26.47 -16.25 -22.84
N TYR A 235 27.03 -16.04 -21.66
CA TYR A 235 27.99 -14.97 -21.40
C TYR A 235 29.30 -15.52 -20.84
N PRO A 236 30.04 -16.37 -21.62
CA PRO A 236 31.21 -17.10 -21.11
C PRO A 236 32.40 -16.20 -20.75
N LYS A 237 32.40 -14.96 -21.23
CA LYS A 237 33.44 -13.97 -20.91
C LYS A 237 33.18 -13.19 -19.64
N LEU A 238 31.99 -13.34 -19.01
CA LEU A 238 31.63 -12.66 -17.77
C LEU A 238 31.84 -13.59 -16.57
N SER A 239 32.23 -13.00 -15.43
CA SER A 239 32.23 -13.73 -14.17
C SER A 239 30.81 -14.11 -13.82
N PRO A 240 30.48 -15.40 -13.53
CA PRO A 240 29.12 -15.83 -13.15
C PRO A 240 28.55 -15.08 -11.95
N LYS A 241 29.44 -14.58 -11.06
CA LYS A 241 29.06 -13.82 -9.87
C LYS A 241 28.60 -12.39 -10.16
N PHE A 242 28.89 -11.86 -11.36
CA PHE A 242 28.68 -10.47 -11.76
C PHE A 242 27.98 -10.33 -13.11
N ILE A 243 26.99 -11.19 -13.37
CA ILE A 243 26.08 -11.06 -14.50
C ILE A 243 24.87 -10.26 -14.04
N PHE A 244 24.63 -9.10 -14.64
CA PHE A 244 23.50 -8.20 -14.36
C PHE A 244 22.51 -8.28 -15.52
N LEU A 245 21.29 -8.81 -15.26
CA LEU A 245 20.30 -9.05 -16.30
C LEU A 245 19.29 -7.91 -16.47
N TYR A 246 19.13 -7.09 -15.44
CA TYR A 246 18.12 -6.04 -15.43
C TYR A 246 18.70 -4.72 -14.93
N PRO A 247 18.41 -3.59 -15.60
CA PRO A 247 18.76 -2.26 -15.09
C PRO A 247 17.91 -1.92 -13.87
N THR A 248 18.52 -1.93 -12.70
CA THR A 248 17.84 -1.65 -11.43
C THR A 248 18.87 -1.26 -10.36
N LEU A 249 18.39 -0.90 -9.17
CA LEU A 249 19.20 -0.46 -8.05
C LEU A 249 19.28 -1.52 -6.94
N ASN A 250 19.83 -1.15 -5.77
CA ASN A 250 19.81 -1.97 -4.57
C ASN A 250 18.59 -1.62 -3.71
N PHE A 251 17.69 -2.56 -3.58
CA PHE A 251 16.47 -2.45 -2.76
C PHE A 251 16.42 -3.52 -1.65
N ARG A 252 17.56 -4.14 -1.34
CA ARG A 252 17.63 -5.15 -0.28
C ARG A 252 17.23 -4.58 1.07
N ASN A 253 16.56 -5.38 1.86
CA ASN A 253 16.37 -5.16 3.29
C ASN A 253 17.32 -6.07 4.10
N ASN A 254 17.24 -6.04 5.42
CA ASN A 254 18.19 -6.60 6.34
C ASN A 254 17.55 -7.60 7.33
N GLU A 255 18.41 -8.35 8.03
CA GLU A 255 17.99 -9.38 8.97
C GLU A 255 17.32 -8.81 10.24
N ILE A 256 17.65 -7.60 10.65
CA ILE A 256 17.05 -6.95 11.83
C ILE A 256 15.58 -6.64 11.55
N GLY A 257 15.27 -5.99 10.43
CA GLY A 257 13.89 -5.72 10.00
C GLY A 257 13.09 -7.02 9.84
N ALA A 258 13.69 -8.04 9.20
CA ALA A 258 13.06 -9.35 9.06
C ALA A 258 12.76 -10.04 10.41
N THR A 259 13.67 -9.91 11.39
CA THR A 259 13.46 -10.46 12.75
C THR A 259 12.29 -9.79 13.45
N ILE A 260 12.16 -8.46 13.32
CA ILE A 260 11.00 -7.72 13.83
C ILE A 260 9.72 -8.21 13.14
N GLY A 261 9.72 -8.29 11.81
CA GLY A 261 8.58 -8.77 11.02
C GLY A 261 8.11 -10.17 11.42
N LEU A 262 9.06 -11.10 11.64
CA LEU A 262 8.78 -12.46 12.11
C LEU A 262 8.10 -12.50 13.48
N ASN A 263 8.40 -11.55 14.36
CA ASN A 263 7.74 -11.49 15.67
C ASN A 263 6.37 -10.81 15.54
N GLN A 264 6.25 -9.74 14.74
CA GLN A 264 5.00 -9.00 14.57
C GLN A 264 3.91 -9.78 13.84
N ILE A 265 4.25 -10.62 12.86
CA ILE A 265 3.27 -11.41 12.11
C ILE A 265 2.44 -12.34 13.03
N LYS A 266 3.00 -12.76 14.16
CA LYS A 266 2.32 -13.61 15.16
C LYS A 266 1.10 -12.95 15.78
N ARG A 267 1.09 -11.62 15.88
CA ARG A 267 0.00 -10.83 16.48
C ARG A 267 -0.80 -10.02 15.46
N LEU A 268 -0.44 -10.08 14.18
CA LEU A 268 -1.02 -9.23 13.14
C LEU A 268 -2.54 -9.40 13.03
N ASP A 269 -3.05 -10.64 12.98
CA ASP A 269 -4.48 -10.89 12.85
C ASP A 269 -5.27 -10.45 14.10
N SER A 270 -4.70 -10.62 15.30
CA SER A 270 -5.30 -10.12 16.54
C SER A 270 -5.39 -8.59 16.54
N ASN A 271 -4.30 -7.92 16.13
CA ASN A 271 -4.26 -6.47 16.01
C ASN A 271 -5.25 -5.94 14.95
N ASN A 272 -5.38 -6.64 13.83
CA ASN A 272 -6.32 -6.31 12.77
C ASN A 272 -7.77 -6.40 13.27
N LYS A 273 -8.14 -7.45 14.04
CA LYS A 273 -9.46 -7.56 14.66
C LYS A 273 -9.79 -6.36 15.56
N LYS A 274 -8.81 -5.91 16.36
CA LYS A 274 -8.97 -4.72 17.21
C LYS A 274 -9.21 -3.44 16.39
N ARG A 275 -8.43 -3.22 15.32
CA ARG A 275 -8.60 -2.06 14.41
C ARG A 275 -9.97 -2.05 13.73
N ILE A 276 -10.44 -3.20 13.26
CA ILE A 276 -11.78 -3.35 12.67
C ILE A 276 -12.86 -2.99 13.67
N LEU A 277 -12.78 -3.50 14.91
CA LEU A 277 -13.73 -3.19 15.96
C LEU A 277 -13.71 -1.69 16.33
N ASN A 278 -12.54 -1.11 16.45
CA ASN A 278 -12.38 0.32 16.71
C ASN A 278 -13.07 1.16 15.64
N PHE A 279 -12.89 0.83 14.36
CA PHE A 279 -13.50 1.58 13.27
C PHE A 279 -15.01 1.44 13.23
N LYS A 280 -15.54 0.24 13.47
CA LYS A 280 -16.99 0.02 13.63
C LYS A 280 -17.58 0.87 14.76
N ASN A 281 -16.92 0.89 15.94
CA ASN A 281 -17.33 1.72 17.06
C ASN A 281 -17.25 3.22 16.75
N PHE A 282 -16.22 3.65 16.02
CA PHE A 282 -16.07 5.03 15.57
C PHE A 282 -17.25 5.46 14.69
N LEU A 283 -17.55 4.70 13.63
CA LEU A 283 -18.62 5.03 12.68
C LEU A 283 -20.01 4.99 13.31
N LYS A 284 -20.28 4.01 14.17
CA LYS A 284 -21.58 3.89 14.87
C LYS A 284 -21.94 5.14 15.68
N ASN A 285 -20.93 5.87 16.17
CA ASN A 285 -21.13 7.03 17.02
C ASN A 285 -20.93 8.37 16.30
N LEU A 286 -20.62 8.37 14.99
CA LEU A 286 -20.36 9.59 14.21
C LEU A 286 -21.65 10.16 13.62
N ASP A 287 -21.83 11.50 13.67
CA ASP A 287 -23.01 12.19 13.13
C ASP A 287 -23.03 12.17 11.60
N GLY A 288 -23.88 11.33 11.02
CA GLY A 288 -24.05 11.19 9.56
C GLY A 288 -24.56 12.46 8.84
N ASN A 289 -25.07 13.49 9.55
CA ASN A 289 -25.44 14.76 8.95
C ASN A 289 -24.22 15.65 8.66
N LYS A 290 -23.13 15.47 9.40
CA LYS A 290 -21.91 16.26 9.32
C LYS A 290 -20.80 15.54 8.54
N TYR A 291 -20.75 14.22 8.68
CA TYR A 291 -19.71 13.37 8.16
C TYR A 291 -20.27 12.30 7.22
N PHE A 292 -19.47 11.89 6.24
CA PHE A 292 -19.78 10.71 5.47
C PHE A 292 -19.57 9.44 6.33
N VAL A 293 -20.60 8.61 6.44
CA VAL A 293 -20.57 7.39 7.27
C VAL A 293 -20.85 6.11 6.47
N ASP A 294 -21.26 6.22 5.21
CA ASP A 294 -21.70 5.10 4.37
C ASP A 294 -20.50 4.39 3.71
N PHE A 295 -19.50 4.05 4.54
CA PHE A 295 -18.34 3.31 4.08
C PHE A 295 -18.66 1.83 3.88
N ASP A 296 -18.11 1.23 2.82
CA ASP A 296 -18.17 -0.22 2.60
C ASP A 296 -17.18 -0.94 3.53
N LEU A 297 -17.71 -1.50 4.60
CA LEU A 297 -16.92 -2.22 5.61
C LEU A 297 -16.70 -3.68 5.27
N LYS A 298 -17.25 -4.20 4.16
CA LYS A 298 -17.13 -5.61 3.82
C LYS A 298 -15.68 -5.98 3.52
N GLY A 299 -15.08 -6.75 4.43
CA GLY A 299 -13.68 -7.15 4.33
C GLY A 299 -12.67 -6.03 4.60
N SER A 300 -13.08 -4.88 5.11
CA SER A 300 -12.15 -3.79 5.43
C SER A 300 -11.27 -4.10 6.64
N CYS A 301 -10.05 -3.55 6.66
CA CYS A 301 -9.12 -3.57 7.78
C CYS A 301 -8.42 -2.22 7.87
N ASN A 302 -9.07 -1.25 8.53
CA ASN A 302 -8.66 0.15 8.45
C ASN A 302 -7.54 0.48 9.43
N TYR A 303 -6.40 0.96 8.92
CA TYR A 303 -5.27 1.37 9.75
C TYR A 303 -5.47 2.77 10.38
N ALA A 304 -6.42 3.54 9.89
CA ALA A 304 -6.76 4.86 10.36
C ALA A 304 -8.28 5.04 10.40
N PHE A 305 -8.79 6.11 11.03
CA PHE A 305 -10.18 6.54 10.94
C PHE A 305 -10.34 7.55 9.81
N PRO A 306 -10.81 7.17 8.62
CA PRO A 306 -11.14 8.12 7.58
C PRO A 306 -12.33 8.98 7.98
N ILE A 307 -12.23 10.27 7.73
CA ILE A 307 -13.28 11.27 7.91
C ILE A 307 -13.43 12.03 6.61
N ILE A 308 -14.67 12.21 6.15
CA ILE A 308 -15.01 13.11 5.03
C ILE A 308 -16.10 14.04 5.52
N LEU A 309 -15.82 15.34 5.56
CA LEU A 309 -16.81 16.35 5.90
C LEU A 309 -17.82 16.48 4.77
N LYS A 310 -19.11 16.56 5.08
CA LYS A 310 -20.17 16.80 4.06
C LYS A 310 -20.22 18.24 3.60
N THR A 311 -19.77 19.19 4.41
CA THR A 311 -19.68 20.60 4.02
C THR A 311 -18.68 20.82 2.88
N LYS A 312 -18.92 21.86 2.08
CA LYS A 312 -17.97 22.39 1.07
C LYS A 312 -17.44 23.77 1.47
N ASN A 313 -17.73 24.22 2.70
CA ASN A 313 -17.33 25.52 3.20
C ASN A 313 -15.92 25.48 3.78
N ILE A 314 -15.01 26.27 3.20
CA ILE A 314 -13.62 26.35 3.60
C ILE A 314 -13.45 26.90 5.04
N ASN A 315 -14.32 27.83 5.47
CA ASN A 315 -14.25 28.37 6.84
C ASN A 315 -14.63 27.29 7.87
N LYS A 316 -15.64 26.45 7.58
CA LYS A 316 -16.01 25.31 8.42
C LYS A 316 -14.87 24.26 8.47
N ARG A 317 -14.19 23.99 7.35
CA ARG A 317 -12.99 23.17 7.31
C ARG A 317 -11.87 23.73 8.21
N ASN A 318 -11.56 25.01 8.08
CA ASN A 318 -10.51 25.65 8.88
C ASN A 318 -10.86 25.65 10.37
N TYR A 319 -12.12 25.87 10.71
CA TYR A 319 -12.65 25.73 12.07
C TYR A 319 -12.45 24.28 12.58
N PHE A 320 -12.79 23.26 11.79
CA PHE A 320 -12.59 21.85 12.11
C PHE A 320 -11.13 21.57 12.47
N GLU A 321 -10.19 21.96 11.61
CA GLU A 321 -8.75 21.75 11.84
C GLU A 321 -8.25 22.47 13.11
N LYS A 322 -8.69 23.72 13.33
CA LYS A 322 -8.38 24.49 14.55
C LYS A 322 -8.86 23.76 15.80
N LYS A 323 -10.06 23.20 15.76
CA LYS A 323 -10.65 22.45 16.89
C LYS A 323 -9.93 21.11 17.14
N LEU A 324 -9.53 20.36 16.10
CA LEU A 324 -8.70 19.17 16.28
C LEU A 324 -7.37 19.51 16.97
N LYS A 325 -6.66 20.54 16.50
CA LYS A 325 -5.40 21.01 17.10
C LYS A 325 -5.58 21.42 18.57
N SER A 326 -6.66 22.14 18.91
CA SER A 326 -6.94 22.59 20.29
C SER A 326 -7.18 21.44 21.28
N LYS A 327 -7.58 20.27 20.79
CA LYS A 327 -7.77 19.04 21.57
C LYS A 327 -6.58 18.08 21.53
N ASN A 328 -5.47 18.51 20.89
CA ASN A 328 -4.28 17.69 20.68
C ASN A 328 -4.61 16.38 19.95
N ILE A 329 -5.38 16.48 18.85
CA ILE A 329 -5.71 15.38 17.95
C ILE A 329 -4.85 15.55 16.71
N GLU A 330 -3.96 14.60 16.47
CA GLU A 330 -3.17 14.56 15.24
C GLU A 330 -4.04 14.06 14.08
N PHE A 331 -3.85 14.66 12.93
CA PHE A 331 -4.58 14.32 11.71
C PHE A 331 -3.74 14.55 10.44
N ARG A 332 -4.16 13.95 9.35
CA ARG A 332 -3.70 14.30 8.00
C ARG A 332 -4.91 14.63 7.14
N ARG A 333 -4.79 15.70 6.34
CA ARG A 333 -5.81 16.07 5.35
C ARG A 333 -5.58 15.33 4.03
N GLY A 334 -6.67 15.03 3.32
CA GLY A 334 -6.66 14.40 2.00
C GLY A 334 -6.67 12.87 2.02
N ASN A 335 -6.95 12.24 3.16
CA ASN A 335 -6.96 10.79 3.39
C ASN A 335 -5.61 10.12 3.02
N ALA A 336 -5.39 9.67 1.80
CA ALA A 336 -4.13 9.05 1.37
C ALA A 336 -3.27 10.05 0.57
N GLY A 337 -1.95 10.03 0.75
CA GLY A 337 -0.99 10.80 -0.05
C GLY A 337 -1.22 12.32 -0.12
N GLY A 338 -1.96 12.89 0.83
CA GLY A 338 -2.31 14.32 0.83
C GLY A 338 -3.44 14.71 -0.13
N GLY A 339 -4.27 13.74 -0.57
CA GLY A 339 -5.44 13.96 -1.41
C GLY A 339 -5.17 13.81 -2.90
N ASN A 340 -5.76 14.67 -3.73
CA ASN A 340 -5.65 14.57 -5.18
C ASN A 340 -4.20 14.72 -5.67
N GLN A 341 -3.61 13.65 -6.14
CA GLN A 341 -2.23 13.63 -6.64
C GLN A 341 -2.03 14.55 -7.84
N LEU A 342 -3.06 14.81 -8.63
CA LEU A 342 -2.98 15.71 -9.79
C LEU A 342 -2.69 17.16 -9.42
N ARG A 343 -2.84 17.53 -8.14
CA ARG A 343 -2.48 18.86 -7.63
C ARG A 343 -1.00 18.97 -7.25
N GLN A 344 -0.30 17.83 -7.16
CA GLN A 344 1.09 17.83 -6.72
C GLN A 344 2.04 18.42 -7.78
N PRO A 345 3.06 19.18 -7.35
CA PRO A 345 3.99 19.86 -8.26
C PRO A 345 4.69 18.91 -9.23
N TYR A 346 5.09 17.71 -8.79
CA TYR A 346 5.80 16.74 -9.61
C TYR A 346 5.00 16.31 -10.85
N LEU A 347 3.65 16.17 -10.74
CA LEU A 347 2.83 15.82 -11.90
C LEU A 347 2.60 17.00 -12.84
N LYS A 348 2.53 18.22 -12.31
CA LYS A 348 2.40 19.42 -13.15
C LYS A 348 3.59 19.59 -14.10
N SER A 349 4.81 19.35 -13.61
CA SER A 349 6.03 19.46 -14.42
C SER A 349 6.12 18.39 -15.51
N ILE A 350 5.63 17.17 -15.25
CA ILE A 350 5.79 16.02 -16.16
C ILE A 350 4.62 15.90 -17.14
N LEU A 351 3.38 16.04 -16.67
CA LEU A 351 2.20 15.67 -17.45
C LEU A 351 1.38 16.87 -17.98
N LYS A 352 1.76 18.10 -17.67
CA LYS A 352 1.06 19.35 -18.08
C LYS A 352 -0.46 19.28 -17.86
N ILE A 353 -0.89 18.70 -16.71
CA ILE A 353 -2.30 18.46 -16.41
C ILE A 353 -3.00 19.79 -16.17
N LYS A 354 -3.95 20.14 -17.07
CA LYS A 354 -4.70 21.41 -17.02
C LYS A 354 -6.05 21.29 -16.29
N ASN A 355 -6.66 20.09 -16.23
CA ASN A 355 -8.05 19.94 -15.79
C ASN A 355 -8.21 18.79 -14.75
N PHE A 356 -7.70 19.00 -13.53
CA PHE A 356 -7.85 18.06 -12.41
C PHE A 356 -9.23 18.16 -11.72
N ASN A 357 -9.96 19.28 -11.88
CA ASN A 357 -11.27 19.51 -11.25
C ASN A 357 -12.38 18.57 -11.75
N LYS A 358 -12.17 17.87 -12.85
CA LYS A 358 -13.10 16.85 -13.35
C LYS A 358 -13.25 15.64 -12.44
N PHE A 359 -12.27 15.37 -11.58
CA PHE A 359 -12.26 14.27 -10.61
C PHE A 359 -12.94 14.74 -9.31
N LYS A 360 -14.26 14.84 -9.32
CA LYS A 360 -15.05 15.54 -8.29
C LYS A 360 -14.92 14.93 -6.89
N ASN A 361 -14.84 13.59 -6.79
CA ASN A 361 -14.79 12.92 -5.49
C ASN A 361 -13.43 13.11 -4.82
N VAL A 362 -12.33 12.91 -5.55
CA VAL A 362 -11.00 13.14 -5.00
C VAL A 362 -10.76 14.62 -4.68
N GLU A 363 -11.34 15.56 -5.44
CA GLU A 363 -11.27 16.99 -5.13
C GLU A 363 -11.98 17.32 -3.80
N HIS A 364 -13.13 16.71 -3.56
CA HIS A 364 -13.80 16.86 -2.27
C HIS A 364 -12.96 16.27 -1.13
N VAL A 365 -12.45 15.05 -1.30
CA VAL A 365 -11.55 14.39 -0.33
C VAL A 365 -10.26 15.20 -0.12
N HIS A 366 -9.66 15.79 -1.16
CA HIS A 366 -8.49 16.65 -1.04
C HIS A 366 -8.72 17.81 -0.07
N SER A 367 -9.88 18.43 -0.16
CA SER A 367 -10.20 19.63 0.62
C SER A 367 -10.86 19.33 1.97
N PHE A 368 -11.65 18.26 2.07
CA PHE A 368 -12.54 17.96 3.18
C PHE A 368 -12.40 16.53 3.73
N GLY A 369 -11.46 15.75 3.20
CA GLY A 369 -11.12 14.44 3.70
C GLY A 369 -9.97 14.50 4.70
N TYR A 370 -10.00 13.62 5.71
CA TYR A 370 -9.00 13.50 6.76
C TYR A 370 -8.86 12.05 7.19
N TYR A 371 -7.77 11.75 7.90
CA TYR A 371 -7.70 10.56 8.71
C TYR A 371 -7.07 10.84 10.08
N LEU A 372 -7.56 10.11 11.08
CA LEU A 372 -7.10 10.11 12.45
C LEU A 372 -6.53 8.74 12.82
N GLY A 373 -5.81 8.67 13.94
CA GLY A 373 -5.18 7.42 14.37
C GLY A 373 -6.17 6.35 14.78
N ASN A 374 -5.95 5.14 14.27
CA ASN A 374 -6.59 3.89 14.68
C ASN A 374 -5.51 2.86 14.96
N PHE A 375 -5.26 2.52 16.20
CA PHE A 375 -4.24 1.54 16.61
C PHE A 375 -4.83 0.50 17.57
N PRO A 376 -4.24 -0.70 17.67
CA PRO A 376 -4.85 -1.84 18.36
C PRO A 376 -5.23 -1.58 19.81
N ASP A 377 -4.42 -0.80 20.54
CA ASP A 377 -4.61 -0.55 21.98
C ASP A 377 -5.42 0.73 22.27
N LEU A 378 -6.10 1.28 21.26
CA LEU A 378 -6.99 2.44 21.42
C LEU A 378 -8.23 2.04 22.24
N LYS A 379 -8.38 2.65 23.43
CA LYS A 379 -9.48 2.36 24.34
C LYS A 379 -10.83 2.83 23.77
N LYS A 380 -11.88 2.04 23.97
CA LYS A 380 -13.27 2.33 23.52
C LYS A 380 -13.77 3.67 24.05
N GLU A 381 -13.48 4.00 25.32
CA GLU A 381 -13.88 5.26 25.96
C GLU A 381 -13.25 6.47 25.23
N LYS A 382 -12.02 6.32 24.73
CA LYS A 382 -11.35 7.36 23.97
C LYS A 382 -12.00 7.57 22.59
N ILE A 383 -12.46 6.48 21.94
CA ILE A 383 -13.22 6.56 20.69
C ILE A 383 -14.56 7.27 20.92
N ILE A 384 -15.29 6.92 21.98
CA ILE A 384 -16.57 7.58 22.35
C ILE A 384 -16.35 9.07 22.64
N LYS A 385 -15.30 9.41 23.39
CA LYS A 385 -14.95 10.81 23.69
C LYS A 385 -14.61 11.59 22.43
N LEU A 386 -13.87 10.97 21.51
CA LEU A 386 -13.53 11.53 20.21
C LEU A 386 -14.78 11.81 19.38
N THR A 387 -15.67 10.84 19.22
CA THR A 387 -16.89 10.99 18.40
C THR A 387 -17.87 12.00 19.02
N LYS A 388 -18.06 12.02 20.35
CA LYS A 388 -18.85 13.08 21.02
C LYS A 388 -18.28 14.47 20.72
N PHE A 389 -16.96 14.64 20.78
CA PHE A 389 -16.32 15.91 20.44
C PHE A 389 -16.53 16.27 18.96
N LEU A 390 -16.32 15.33 18.03
CA LEU A 390 -16.52 15.58 16.60
C LEU A 390 -17.97 15.99 16.32
N ASN A 391 -18.92 15.32 16.93
CA ASN A 391 -20.36 15.61 16.75
C ASN A 391 -20.77 16.97 17.32
N SER A 392 -20.06 17.51 18.34
CA SER A 392 -20.35 18.83 18.91
C SER A 392 -19.85 19.99 18.02
N LEU A 393 -19.08 19.73 16.97
CA LEU A 393 -18.54 20.78 16.09
C LEU A 393 -19.61 21.36 15.15
N ASP A 394 -19.66 22.67 15.03
CA ASP A 394 -20.53 23.37 14.06
C ASP A 394 -19.89 23.41 12.67
N ILE A 395 -20.12 22.34 11.88
CA ILE A 395 -19.53 22.14 10.54
C ILE A 395 -20.57 21.74 9.47
N ARG A 396 -21.86 21.95 9.75
CA ARG A 396 -22.93 21.74 8.77
C ARG A 396 -22.88 22.73 7.62
#